data_c40041f8e41ba653248a7a682117dec3
#
_entry.id   c40041f8e41ba653248a7a682117dec3
#
_cell.length_a   1.000
_cell.length_b   1.000
_cell.length_c   1.000
_cell.angle_alpha   90.00
_cell.angle_beta   90.00
_cell.angle_gamma   90.00
#
_symmetry.space_group_name_H-M   'P 1'
#
loop_
_entity.id
_entity.type
_entity.pdbx_description
1 polymer ?
#
loop_
_entity_poly.entity_id
_entity_poly.type
_entity_poly.pdbx_seq_one_letter_code
_entity_poly.pdbx_strand_id
1 'polypeptide(L)'
;MGLGDTHPGTSRPRGALASRLVTGLVVRDARTSDVGRIATVFREARTAALPWLPVLHSSSEDLEFFGRAVEAHMSYVATLDDRVVGFAVVDPDEHLLDHLYLDPSLRRQGIGTALLRHAREQHEDALELWCFTRNEAARAFYAAAGGAELYETDGRENEERTPDVRIGLPAWGEGPGDGASGQ
;
A
#
# COMPACT_ATOMS: atom_id res chain seq x y z
N MET A 1 25.00 55.26 22.30
CA MET A 1 24.55 55.08 20.91
C MET A 1 25.13 53.82 20.40
N GLY A 2 24.35 52.79 20.23
CA GLY A 2 24.75 51.49 19.73
C GLY A 2 23.50 50.71 19.35
N LEU A 3 23.15 50.74 18.08
CA LEU A 3 21.97 50.08 17.52
C LEU A 3 22.29 48.59 17.37
N GLY A 4 21.56 47.74 18.05
CA GLY A 4 21.59 46.32 17.93
C GLY A 4 20.69 45.86 16.76
N ASP A 5 21.29 45.30 15.71
CA ASP A 5 20.60 44.63 14.62
C ASP A 5 20.16 43.25 15.07
N THR A 6 18.85 43.11 15.26
CA THR A 6 18.17 41.82 15.44
C THR A 6 17.77 41.26 14.06
N HIS A 7 18.51 40.27 13.58
CA HIS A 7 18.12 39.46 12.41
C HIS A 7 16.99 38.51 12.80
N PRO A 8 15.85 38.52 12.12
CA PRO A 8 14.85 37.48 12.27
C PRO A 8 15.29 36.24 11.50
N GLY A 9 15.60 35.18 12.23
CA GLY A 9 15.84 33.84 11.67
C GLY A 9 14.62 33.32 10.94
N THR A 10 14.69 33.28 9.62
CA THR A 10 13.72 32.60 8.77
C THR A 10 13.85 31.10 8.95
N SER A 11 13.00 30.53 9.80
CA SER A 11 12.79 29.08 9.88
C SER A 11 12.17 28.62 8.56
N ARG A 12 12.96 27.98 7.72
CA ARG A 12 12.46 27.25 6.56
C ARG A 12 11.59 26.10 7.06
N PRO A 13 10.35 25.93 6.57
CA PRO A 13 9.59 24.71 6.83
C PRO A 13 10.34 23.55 6.23
N ARG A 14 10.66 22.54 7.06
CA ARG A 14 11.19 21.25 6.61
C ARG A 14 10.15 20.63 5.70
N GLY A 15 10.51 20.54 4.41
CA GLY A 15 9.64 20.18 3.34
C GLY A 15 8.99 18.82 3.54
N ALA A 16 7.68 18.81 3.44
CA ALA A 16 6.95 17.66 2.98
C ALA A 16 7.59 17.21 1.66
N LEU A 17 8.08 15.98 1.59
CA LEU A 17 8.45 15.31 0.35
C LEU A 17 7.15 15.17 -0.45
N ALA A 18 6.83 16.20 -1.24
CA ALA A 18 5.81 16.10 -2.26
C ALA A 18 6.28 14.99 -3.21
N SER A 19 5.69 13.80 -3.05
CA SER A 19 5.87 12.69 -3.97
C SER A 19 5.56 13.23 -5.35
N ARG A 20 6.56 13.25 -6.24
CA ARG A 20 6.36 13.60 -7.65
C ARG A 20 5.47 12.51 -8.24
N LEU A 21 4.17 12.74 -8.25
CA LEU A 21 3.24 11.85 -8.93
C LEU A 21 3.64 11.78 -10.40
N VAL A 22 3.73 10.57 -10.91
CA VAL A 22 4.00 10.33 -12.34
C VAL A 22 2.89 10.99 -13.15
N THR A 23 3.26 11.81 -14.13
CA THR A 23 2.28 12.46 -15.01
C THR A 23 1.44 11.39 -15.73
N GLY A 24 0.12 11.53 -15.72
CA GLY A 24 -0.80 10.56 -16.33
C GLY A 24 -1.21 9.39 -15.43
N LEU A 25 -0.78 9.37 -14.14
CA LEU A 25 -1.26 8.37 -13.18
C LEU A 25 -2.74 8.60 -12.84
N VAL A 26 -3.56 7.58 -13.06
CA VAL A 26 -4.96 7.54 -12.65
C VAL A 26 -5.18 6.34 -11.74
N VAL A 27 -5.86 6.54 -10.60
CA VAL A 27 -6.34 5.46 -9.74
C VAL A 27 -7.86 5.42 -9.85
N ARG A 28 -8.42 4.23 -10.07
CA ARG A 28 -9.85 4.00 -10.26
C ARG A 28 -10.25 2.61 -9.79
N ASP A 29 -11.54 2.37 -9.69
CA ASP A 29 -12.09 1.03 -9.46
C ASP A 29 -11.62 0.07 -10.55
N ALA A 30 -11.33 -1.16 -10.13
CA ALA A 30 -10.99 -2.25 -11.05
C ALA A 30 -12.24 -2.70 -11.82
N ARG A 31 -12.02 -3.20 -13.03
CA ARG A 31 -13.06 -3.78 -13.90
C ARG A 31 -12.68 -5.21 -14.22
N THR A 32 -13.65 -6.01 -14.60
CA THR A 32 -13.41 -7.41 -15.04
C THR A 32 -12.36 -7.49 -16.16
N SER A 33 -12.32 -6.48 -17.04
CA SER A 33 -11.31 -6.39 -18.11
C SER A 33 -9.88 -6.20 -17.61
N ASP A 34 -9.67 -5.77 -16.35
CA ASP A 34 -8.36 -5.55 -15.77
C ASP A 34 -7.76 -6.84 -15.16
N VAL A 35 -8.57 -7.86 -14.90
CA VAL A 35 -8.20 -9.09 -14.16
C VAL A 35 -6.94 -9.75 -14.74
N GLY A 36 -6.85 -9.87 -16.06
CA GLY A 36 -5.68 -10.47 -16.71
C GLY A 36 -4.39 -9.70 -16.44
N ARG A 37 -4.46 -8.36 -16.39
CA ARG A 37 -3.27 -7.55 -16.08
C ARG A 37 -2.99 -7.52 -14.58
N ILE A 38 -4.01 -7.53 -13.73
CA ILE A 38 -3.86 -7.66 -12.28
C ILE A 38 -3.08 -8.94 -11.95
N ALA A 39 -3.51 -10.10 -12.46
CA ALA A 39 -2.82 -11.38 -12.24
C ALA A 39 -1.37 -11.35 -12.75
N THR A 40 -1.11 -10.68 -13.88
CA THR A 40 0.25 -10.51 -14.41
C THR A 40 1.12 -9.65 -13.48
N VAL A 41 0.61 -8.49 -13.04
CA VAL A 41 1.32 -7.59 -12.10
C VAL A 41 1.59 -8.30 -10.78
N PHE A 42 0.63 -9.08 -10.26
CA PHE A 42 0.82 -9.88 -9.06
C PHE A 42 2.03 -10.81 -9.19
N ARG A 43 2.09 -11.63 -10.25
CA ARG A 43 3.18 -12.58 -10.47
C ARG A 43 4.53 -11.89 -10.65
N GLU A 44 4.58 -10.86 -11.49
CA GLU A 44 5.79 -10.07 -11.73
C GLU A 44 6.30 -9.44 -10.44
N ALA A 45 5.41 -8.81 -9.66
CA ALA A 45 5.75 -8.14 -8.41
C ALA A 45 6.19 -9.12 -7.33
N ARG A 46 5.45 -10.25 -7.17
CA ARG A 46 5.77 -11.30 -6.19
C ARG A 46 7.12 -11.95 -6.49
N THR A 47 7.36 -12.32 -7.73
CA THR A 47 8.66 -12.89 -8.15
C THR A 47 9.82 -11.93 -7.91
N ALA A 48 9.64 -10.65 -8.21
CA ALA A 48 10.69 -9.64 -8.04
C ALA A 48 10.94 -9.24 -6.57
N ALA A 49 9.89 -9.22 -5.74
CA ALA A 49 9.99 -8.79 -4.35
C ALA A 49 10.28 -9.93 -3.38
N LEU A 50 9.76 -11.12 -3.66
CA LEU A 50 9.68 -12.26 -2.77
C LEU A 50 10.22 -13.54 -3.45
N PRO A 51 11.43 -13.50 -4.04
CA PRO A 51 11.98 -14.64 -4.81
C PRO A 51 12.23 -15.89 -3.96
N TRP A 52 12.14 -15.75 -2.65
CA TRP A 52 12.29 -16.81 -1.66
C TRP A 52 10.97 -17.51 -1.30
N LEU A 53 9.82 -16.98 -1.75
CA LEU A 53 8.53 -17.64 -1.56
C LEU A 53 8.30 -18.73 -2.62
N PRO A 54 7.66 -19.83 -2.24
CA PRO A 54 7.22 -20.83 -3.20
C PRO A 54 6.13 -20.26 -4.12
N VAL A 55 6.07 -20.77 -5.35
CA VAL A 55 4.92 -20.55 -6.24
C VAL A 55 3.90 -21.64 -5.95
N LEU A 56 2.85 -21.32 -5.22
CA LEU A 56 1.84 -22.28 -4.78
C LEU A 56 0.69 -22.44 -5.78
N HIS A 57 0.41 -21.42 -6.58
CA HIS A 57 -0.74 -21.36 -7.47
C HIS A 57 -0.34 -21.22 -8.93
N SER A 58 -1.12 -21.82 -9.82
CA SER A 58 -0.99 -21.68 -11.28
C SER A 58 -1.53 -20.32 -11.75
N SER A 59 -1.20 -19.95 -13.00
CA SER A 59 -1.72 -18.70 -13.58
C SER A 59 -3.24 -18.70 -13.76
N SER A 60 -3.85 -19.87 -13.94
CA SER A 60 -5.30 -19.99 -14.03
C SER A 60 -5.98 -19.77 -12.68
N GLU A 61 -5.41 -20.30 -11.59
CA GLU A 61 -5.91 -20.07 -10.23
C GLU A 61 -5.82 -18.61 -9.84
N ASP A 62 -4.72 -17.92 -10.19
CA ASP A 62 -4.61 -16.47 -9.95
C ASP A 62 -5.69 -15.68 -10.72
N LEU A 63 -5.95 -16.03 -11.99
CA LEU A 63 -7.00 -15.38 -12.78
C LEU A 63 -8.38 -15.57 -12.15
N GLU A 64 -8.69 -16.78 -11.69
CA GLU A 64 -9.95 -17.08 -11.01
C GLU A 64 -10.07 -16.34 -9.68
N PHE A 65 -8.98 -16.31 -8.89
CA PHE A 65 -8.94 -15.61 -7.62
C PHE A 65 -9.20 -14.11 -7.81
N PHE A 66 -8.41 -13.45 -8.68
CA PHE A 66 -8.57 -12.00 -8.91
C PHE A 66 -9.89 -11.67 -9.63
N GLY A 67 -10.43 -12.58 -10.43
CA GLY A 67 -11.77 -12.43 -10.98
C GLY A 67 -12.83 -12.31 -9.89
N ARG A 68 -12.83 -13.24 -8.93
CA ARG A 68 -13.72 -13.18 -7.76
C ARG A 68 -13.45 -11.98 -6.87
N ALA A 69 -12.18 -11.64 -6.62
CA ALA A 69 -11.84 -10.50 -5.79
C ALA A 69 -12.32 -9.16 -6.37
N VAL A 70 -12.21 -8.98 -7.69
CA VAL A 70 -12.74 -7.78 -8.37
C VAL A 70 -14.25 -7.69 -8.27
N GLU A 71 -14.95 -8.82 -8.26
CA GLU A 71 -16.42 -8.87 -8.15
C GLU A 71 -16.93 -8.71 -6.70
N ALA A 72 -16.19 -9.22 -5.72
CA ALA A 72 -16.63 -9.34 -4.33
C ALA A 72 -16.06 -8.28 -3.40
N HIS A 73 -14.91 -7.69 -3.72
CA HIS A 73 -14.19 -6.76 -2.84
C HIS A 73 -14.04 -5.37 -3.47
N MET A 74 -13.72 -4.39 -2.64
CA MET A 74 -13.29 -3.09 -3.15
C MET A 74 -11.90 -3.22 -3.76
N SER A 75 -11.83 -3.20 -5.08
CA SER A 75 -10.60 -3.40 -5.85
C SER A 75 -10.28 -2.16 -6.69
N TYR A 76 -9.04 -1.73 -6.63
CA TYR A 76 -8.57 -0.50 -7.28
C TYR A 76 -7.37 -0.79 -8.17
N VAL A 77 -7.28 -0.10 -9.29
CA VAL A 77 -6.10 -0.16 -10.18
C VAL A 77 -5.49 1.21 -10.36
N ALA A 78 -4.17 1.24 -10.44
CA ALA A 78 -3.41 2.39 -10.92
C ALA A 78 -3.08 2.16 -12.40
N THR A 79 -3.37 3.15 -13.23
CA THR A 79 -3.08 3.10 -14.67
C THR A 79 -2.14 4.23 -15.08
N LEU A 80 -1.25 3.93 -16.03
CA LEU A 80 -0.44 4.89 -16.78
C LEU A 80 -0.69 4.63 -18.27
N ASP A 81 -1.08 5.67 -19.01
CA ASP A 81 -1.42 5.58 -20.43
C ASP A 81 -2.40 4.40 -20.67
N ASP A 82 -3.47 4.33 -19.89
CA ASP A 82 -4.51 3.30 -19.86
C ASP A 82 -4.04 1.86 -19.54
N ARG A 83 -2.75 1.65 -19.26
CA ARG A 83 -2.22 0.35 -18.84
C ARG A 83 -2.24 0.23 -17.33
N VAL A 84 -2.80 -0.85 -16.79
CA VAL A 84 -2.72 -1.18 -15.37
C VAL A 84 -1.27 -1.47 -14.98
N VAL A 85 -0.76 -0.70 -14.02
CA VAL A 85 0.62 -0.77 -13.49
C VAL A 85 0.69 -1.12 -12.02
N GLY A 86 -0.44 -1.21 -11.36
CA GLY A 86 -0.54 -1.62 -9.97
C GLY A 86 -1.99 -1.82 -9.57
N PHE A 87 -2.21 -2.49 -8.46
CA PHE A 87 -3.55 -2.72 -7.94
C PHE A 87 -3.55 -2.86 -6.41
N ALA A 88 -4.70 -2.63 -5.82
CA ALA A 88 -5.02 -2.94 -4.43
C ALA A 88 -6.36 -3.68 -4.36
N VAL A 89 -6.49 -4.60 -3.41
CA VAL A 89 -7.72 -5.30 -3.07
C VAL A 89 -7.97 -5.13 -1.59
N VAL A 90 -9.16 -4.68 -1.23
CA VAL A 90 -9.62 -4.53 0.16
C VAL A 90 -10.80 -5.47 0.38
N ASP A 91 -10.74 -6.26 1.45
CA ASP A 91 -11.90 -6.95 1.98
C ASP A 91 -12.61 -6.01 2.96
N PRO A 92 -13.79 -5.47 2.61
CA PRO A 92 -14.48 -4.51 3.46
C PRO A 92 -15.09 -5.15 4.72
N ASP A 93 -15.42 -6.43 4.69
CA ASP A 93 -16.04 -7.14 5.82
C ASP A 93 -14.99 -7.45 6.91
N GLU A 94 -13.77 -7.77 6.48
CA GLU A 94 -12.63 -8.06 7.37
C GLU A 94 -11.76 -6.83 7.64
N HIS A 95 -12.05 -5.66 7.05
CA HIS A 95 -11.23 -4.45 7.10
C HIS A 95 -9.78 -4.72 6.71
N LEU A 96 -9.55 -5.57 5.71
CA LEU A 96 -8.25 -6.08 5.33
C LEU A 96 -7.80 -5.57 3.97
N LEU A 97 -6.63 -4.96 3.91
CA LEU A 97 -5.92 -4.73 2.67
C LEU A 97 -5.22 -6.03 2.26
N ASP A 98 -5.92 -6.86 1.49
CA ASP A 98 -5.44 -8.18 1.06
C ASP A 98 -4.24 -8.10 0.14
N HIS A 99 -4.32 -7.20 -0.84
CA HIS A 99 -3.28 -7.07 -1.86
C HIS A 99 -2.95 -5.61 -2.15
N LEU A 100 -1.66 -5.32 -2.29
CA LEU A 100 -1.14 -4.09 -2.87
C LEU A 100 0.15 -4.42 -3.63
N TYR A 101 0.06 -4.43 -4.95
CA TYR A 101 1.17 -4.80 -5.82
C TYR A 101 1.36 -3.82 -6.97
N LEU A 102 2.61 -3.66 -7.41
CA LEU A 102 3.02 -2.75 -8.47
C LEU A 102 3.91 -3.46 -9.48
N ASP A 103 3.83 -3.02 -10.72
CA ASP A 103 4.83 -3.34 -11.76
C ASP A 103 6.22 -3.04 -11.17
N PRO A 104 7.13 -4.04 -11.09
CA PRO A 104 8.43 -3.88 -10.45
C PRO A 104 9.30 -2.76 -11.04
N SER A 105 9.12 -2.48 -12.33
CA SER A 105 9.85 -1.43 -13.06
C SER A 105 9.43 -0.01 -12.67
N LEU A 106 8.27 0.15 -12.03
CA LEU A 106 7.65 1.43 -11.68
C LEU A 106 7.64 1.72 -10.18
N ARG A 107 8.44 1.00 -9.41
CA ARG A 107 8.57 1.23 -7.96
C ARG A 107 9.18 2.60 -7.66
N ARG A 108 8.91 3.11 -6.45
CA ARG A 108 9.43 4.37 -5.90
C ARG A 108 9.07 5.64 -6.69
N GLN A 109 7.96 5.58 -7.44
CA GLN A 109 7.40 6.68 -8.20
C GLN A 109 6.08 7.21 -7.59
N GLY A 110 5.75 6.83 -6.35
CA GLY A 110 4.56 7.29 -5.65
C GLY A 110 3.28 6.51 -5.99
N ILE A 111 3.32 5.54 -6.90
CA ILE A 111 2.14 4.77 -7.34
C ILE A 111 1.52 3.99 -6.18
N GLY A 112 2.34 3.28 -5.37
CA GLY A 112 1.85 2.54 -4.21
C GLY A 112 1.20 3.45 -3.16
N THR A 113 1.78 4.62 -2.94
CA THR A 113 1.21 5.64 -2.06
C THR A 113 -0.13 6.16 -2.58
N ALA A 114 -0.26 6.35 -3.90
CA ALA A 114 -1.51 6.78 -4.51
C ALA A 114 -2.61 5.71 -4.39
N LEU A 115 -2.28 4.43 -4.65
CA LEU A 115 -3.19 3.30 -4.47
C LEU A 115 -3.64 3.14 -3.02
N LEU A 116 -2.69 3.12 -2.08
CA LEU A 116 -3.00 2.98 -0.65
C LEU A 116 -3.86 4.13 -0.14
N ARG A 117 -3.52 5.36 -0.55
CA ARG A 117 -4.33 6.53 -0.22
C ARG A 117 -5.75 6.39 -0.75
N HIS A 118 -5.91 6.04 -2.03
CA HIS A 118 -7.22 5.88 -2.63
C HIS A 118 -8.04 4.79 -1.93
N ALA A 119 -7.44 3.63 -1.65
CA ALA A 119 -8.11 2.56 -0.91
C ALA A 119 -8.61 3.04 0.47
N ARG A 120 -7.78 3.78 1.21
CA ARG A 120 -8.15 4.34 2.53
C ARG A 120 -9.18 5.47 2.44
N GLU A 121 -9.19 6.28 1.36
CA GLU A 121 -10.20 7.31 1.12
C GLU A 121 -11.58 6.73 0.82
N GLN A 122 -11.63 5.51 0.24
CA GLN A 122 -12.88 4.80 -0.06
C GLN A 122 -13.35 3.91 1.09
N HIS A 123 -12.56 3.76 2.15
CA HIS A 123 -12.85 2.93 3.30
C HIS A 123 -12.80 3.76 4.58
N GLU A 124 -13.92 3.84 5.31
CA GLU A 124 -14.06 4.76 6.45
C GLU A 124 -13.27 4.31 7.68
N ASP A 125 -13.11 2.99 7.84
CA ASP A 125 -12.46 2.39 9.00
C ASP A 125 -10.94 2.24 8.83
N ALA A 126 -10.26 1.91 9.92
CA ALA A 126 -8.87 1.47 9.90
C ALA A 126 -8.75 0.17 9.11
N LEU A 127 -7.67 0.03 8.34
CA LEU A 127 -7.36 -1.19 7.62
C LEU A 127 -6.22 -1.94 8.31
N GLU A 128 -6.25 -3.25 8.24
CA GLU A 128 -5.12 -4.09 8.61
C GLU A 128 -4.59 -4.85 7.39
N LEU A 129 -3.39 -5.40 7.50
CA LEU A 129 -2.79 -6.19 6.43
C LEU A 129 -1.79 -7.19 6.99
N TRP A 130 -1.49 -8.23 6.20
CA TRP A 130 -0.39 -9.15 6.48
C TRP A 130 0.83 -8.84 5.61
N CYS A 131 1.99 -8.83 6.21
CA CYS A 131 3.26 -8.63 5.52
C CYS A 131 4.28 -9.66 5.99
N PHE A 132 4.94 -10.35 5.08
CA PHE A 132 6.02 -11.26 5.48
C PHE A 132 7.13 -10.50 6.20
N THR A 133 7.60 -11.03 7.33
CA THR A 133 8.65 -10.40 8.17
C THR A 133 9.91 -10.06 7.38
N ARG A 134 10.28 -10.90 6.41
CA ARG A 134 11.42 -10.69 5.51
C ARG A 134 11.21 -9.63 4.43
N ASN A 135 9.98 -9.14 4.24
CA ASN A 135 9.68 -8.09 3.26
C ASN A 135 9.92 -6.69 3.85
N GLU A 136 11.17 -6.40 4.19
CA GLU A 136 11.57 -5.13 4.81
C GLU A 136 11.12 -3.90 4.00
N ALA A 137 11.13 -4.01 2.66
CA ALA A 137 10.71 -2.91 1.79
C ALA A 137 9.22 -2.57 1.94
N ALA A 138 8.35 -3.58 2.06
CA ALA A 138 6.92 -3.37 2.29
C ALA A 138 6.67 -2.87 3.73
N ARG A 139 7.33 -3.45 4.74
CA ARG A 139 7.24 -2.99 6.13
C ARG A 139 7.61 -1.51 6.24
N ALA A 140 8.73 -1.10 5.64
CA ALA A 140 9.13 0.30 5.61
C ALA A 140 8.14 1.21 4.86
N PHE A 141 7.52 0.71 3.78
CA PHE A 141 6.49 1.43 3.05
C PHE A 141 5.25 1.68 3.92
N TYR A 142 4.74 0.65 4.60
CA TYR A 142 3.58 0.79 5.47
C TYR A 142 3.87 1.63 6.72
N ALA A 143 5.06 1.50 7.33
CA ALA A 143 5.48 2.37 8.43
C ALA A 143 5.53 3.85 8.00
N ALA A 144 6.03 4.15 6.79
CA ALA A 144 6.03 5.51 6.23
C ALA A 144 4.61 6.03 5.93
N ALA A 145 3.64 5.14 5.75
CA ALA A 145 2.22 5.47 5.57
C ALA A 145 1.45 5.60 6.90
N GLY A 146 2.14 5.53 8.04
CA GLY A 146 1.55 5.63 9.38
C GLY A 146 1.10 4.29 9.96
N GLY A 147 1.48 3.17 9.33
CA GLY A 147 1.18 1.83 9.82
C GLY A 147 2.01 1.47 11.05
N ALA A 148 1.40 0.71 11.95
CA ALA A 148 2.03 0.16 13.13
C ALA A 148 1.99 -1.38 13.10
N GLU A 149 3.11 -2.02 13.41
CA GLU A 149 3.16 -3.47 13.57
C GLU A 149 2.46 -3.86 14.87
N LEU A 150 1.48 -4.76 14.78
CA LEU A 150 0.63 -5.17 15.89
C LEU A 150 1.19 -6.42 16.58
N TYR A 151 1.46 -7.47 15.80
CA TYR A 151 2.06 -8.71 16.26
C TYR A 151 2.63 -9.51 15.10
N GLU A 152 3.56 -10.42 15.41
CA GLU A 152 4.17 -11.34 14.44
C GLU A 152 3.63 -12.76 14.66
N THR A 153 3.64 -13.58 13.58
CA THR A 153 3.38 -15.02 13.65
C THR A 153 4.57 -15.80 13.12
N ASP A 154 4.60 -17.10 13.44
CA ASP A 154 5.61 -18.01 12.92
C ASP A 154 5.26 -18.55 11.51
N GLY A 155 4.15 -18.11 10.93
CA GLY A 155 3.68 -18.48 9.61
C GLY A 155 3.08 -19.87 9.47
N ARG A 156 2.85 -20.60 10.57
CA ARG A 156 2.32 -21.98 10.50
C ARG A 156 0.92 -22.07 9.92
N GLU A 157 0.17 -20.99 10.01
CA GLU A 157 -1.23 -20.94 9.58
C GLU A 157 -1.40 -20.31 8.19
N ASN A 158 -0.37 -19.63 7.62
CA ASN A 158 -0.43 -19.17 6.25
C ASN A 158 0.03 -20.23 5.25
N GLU A 159 -0.38 -20.09 4.00
CA GLU A 159 -0.10 -21.07 2.94
C GLU A 159 1.39 -21.25 2.66
N GLU A 160 2.16 -20.18 2.73
CA GLU A 160 3.58 -20.15 2.47
C GLU A 160 4.44 -20.70 3.60
N ARG A 161 3.82 -20.98 4.76
CA ARG A 161 4.52 -21.45 5.97
C ARG A 161 5.69 -20.54 6.34
N THR A 162 5.50 -19.24 6.23
CA THR A 162 6.55 -18.23 6.36
C THR A 162 6.12 -17.15 7.35
N PRO A 163 7.00 -16.77 8.30
CA PRO A 163 6.69 -15.76 9.29
C PRO A 163 6.20 -14.45 8.69
N ASP A 164 5.15 -13.91 9.26
CA ASP A 164 4.51 -12.65 8.86
C ASP A 164 4.20 -11.76 10.06
N VAL A 165 3.86 -10.52 9.78
CA VAL A 165 3.49 -9.50 10.75
C VAL A 165 2.16 -8.89 10.36
N ARG A 166 1.26 -8.75 11.33
CA ARG A 166 0.03 -7.98 11.18
C ARG A 166 0.35 -6.51 11.35
N ILE A 167 -0.07 -5.68 10.39
CA ILE A 167 0.14 -4.22 10.41
C ILE A 167 -1.22 -3.55 10.39
N GLY A 168 -1.43 -2.61 11.32
CA GLY A 168 -2.61 -1.76 11.37
C GLY A 168 -2.32 -0.41 10.73
N LEU A 169 -3.21 0.04 9.85
CA LEU A 169 -3.22 1.36 9.23
C LEU A 169 -4.37 2.16 9.84
N PRO A 170 -4.15 3.35 10.40
CA PRO A 170 -5.22 4.17 10.96
C PRO A 170 -6.23 4.55 9.88
N ALA A 171 -7.46 4.87 10.27
CA ALA A 171 -8.48 5.40 9.35
C ALA A 171 -7.94 6.64 8.62
N TRP A 172 -8.46 6.89 7.41
CA TRP A 172 -8.03 8.03 6.61
C TRP A 172 -8.44 9.34 7.30
N GLY A 173 -7.50 10.26 7.47
CA GLY A 173 -7.73 11.53 8.18
C GLY A 173 -7.39 11.52 9.67
N GLU A 174 -7.20 10.36 10.27
CA GLU A 174 -6.62 10.24 11.60
C GLU A 174 -5.09 10.23 11.46
N GLY A 175 -4.48 11.42 11.55
CA GLY A 175 -3.04 11.59 11.61
C GLY A 175 -2.49 10.97 12.89
N PRO A 176 -1.17 10.68 12.99
CA PRO A 176 -0.57 10.22 14.23
C PRO A 176 -0.77 11.30 15.31
N GLY A 177 -1.80 11.09 16.12
CA GLY A 177 -2.00 11.62 17.45
C GLY A 177 -1.87 13.11 17.70
N ASP A 178 -2.93 13.89 17.46
CA ASP A 178 -3.23 15.08 18.27
C ASP A 178 -3.98 14.69 19.58
N GLY A 179 -3.62 13.54 20.14
CA GLY A 179 -4.19 13.01 21.36
C GLY A 179 -3.33 13.30 22.58
N ALA A 180 -3.06 14.59 22.89
CA ALA A 180 -2.67 14.99 24.25
C ALA A 180 -2.69 16.52 24.40
N SER A 181 -3.86 17.10 24.45
CA SER A 181 -4.04 18.41 25.07
C SER A 181 -5.45 18.50 25.62
N GLY A 182 -5.64 18.03 26.83
CA GLY A 182 -6.93 18.11 27.52
C GLY A 182 -6.85 17.68 28.97
N GLN A 183 -6.38 18.52 29.82
CA GLN A 183 -6.63 18.91 31.21
C GLN A 183 -5.41 18.94 32.07
#